data_305bd4f36fc569e8c5e2312369ba85f6
#
_entry.id   305bd4f36fc569e8c5e2312369ba85f6
#
_cell.length_a   1.000
_cell.length_b   1.000
_cell.length_c   1.000
_cell.angle_alpha   90.00
_cell.angle_beta   90.00
_cell.angle_gamma   90.00
#
_symmetry.space_group_name_H-M   'P 1'
#
loop_
_entity.id
_entity.type
_entity.pdbx_description
1 polymer ?
#
loop_
_entity_poly.entity_id
_entity_poly.type
_entity_poly.pdbx_seq_one_letter_code
_entity_poly.pdbx_strand_id
1 'polypeptide(L)'
;MSFETDNVCILTGNANPKLAREISDRIGIQLCEAFVGHFNNGEIQVMIEESIRGKDIFIIQPTSHPVNDNLMELLILTDACKRASAHSITAVVPYYAYARQDRKTRGREPISAKLVANLMTTAGVTRVVTVDLHAGQIQGFFDIPVDHLAAAPVLASYFRDQNIEDLVVVSPDLGGVTRARIMADFLHAPIAIIEKRRPTPGQAEVMNLIGEVDGKTTLLIDDIVDTAGSLCEGAKALKERGAKHVIAACSHAILSDPAVERLNASPIEQLVITDSIPLPVEKQSPKIVTLSLAQSLADVIVRIQSHRSVSLLFNHH
;
A
#
# COMPACT_ATOMS: atom_id res chain seq x y z
N MET A 1 -5.95 -7.29 28.54
CA MET A 1 -4.60 -7.83 28.75
C MET A 1 -3.64 -6.72 28.37
N SER A 2 -2.56 -6.54 29.13
CA SER A 2 -1.49 -5.61 28.78
C SER A 2 -0.72 -6.16 27.59
N PHE A 3 -0.16 -5.28 26.76
CA PHE A 3 0.78 -5.67 25.72
C PHE A 3 2.04 -6.26 26.38
N GLU A 4 2.35 -7.52 26.08
CA GLU A 4 3.51 -8.22 26.63
C GLU A 4 4.66 -8.14 25.61
N THR A 5 5.62 -7.26 25.90
CA THR A 5 6.77 -7.01 25.00
C THR A 5 7.69 -8.21 24.86
N ASP A 6 7.84 -9.01 25.93
CA ASP A 6 8.80 -10.13 25.99
C ASP A 6 8.47 -11.28 25.02
N ASN A 7 7.18 -11.42 24.66
CA ASN A 7 6.70 -12.46 23.77
C ASN A 7 6.59 -12.04 22.30
N VAL A 8 7.02 -10.82 21.97
CA VAL A 8 6.95 -10.27 20.60
C VAL A 8 8.35 -10.10 20.03
N CYS A 9 8.48 -10.37 18.74
CA CYS A 9 9.69 -10.04 17.98
C CYS A 9 9.25 -9.39 16.65
N ILE A 10 9.78 -8.21 16.38
CA ILE A 10 9.59 -7.52 15.10
C ILE A 10 10.86 -7.70 14.27
N LEU A 11 10.72 -8.32 13.12
CA LEU A 11 11.77 -8.50 12.13
C LEU A 11 11.50 -7.61 10.91
N THR A 12 12.55 -7.27 10.19
CA THR A 12 12.45 -6.58 8.90
C THR A 12 13.35 -7.24 7.88
N GLY A 13 12.90 -7.31 6.63
CA GLY A 13 13.80 -7.47 5.50
C GLY A 13 14.33 -6.11 5.02
N ASN A 14 14.88 -6.09 3.82
CA ASN A 14 15.54 -4.91 3.26
C ASN A 14 14.61 -3.94 2.52
N ALA A 15 13.35 -4.32 2.30
CA ALA A 15 12.44 -3.52 1.48
C ALA A 15 12.08 -2.15 2.09
N ASN A 16 11.89 -2.08 3.43
CA ASN A 16 11.56 -0.81 4.10
C ASN A 16 11.98 -0.81 5.59
N PRO A 17 13.28 -0.87 5.89
CA PRO A 17 13.75 -0.91 7.28
C PRO A 17 13.46 0.39 8.05
N LYS A 18 13.23 1.51 7.35
CA LYS A 18 12.81 2.78 7.98
C LYS A 18 11.42 2.64 8.60
N LEU A 19 10.44 2.17 7.85
CA LEU A 19 9.08 1.94 8.34
C LEU A 19 9.07 0.93 9.49
N ALA A 20 9.87 -0.14 9.40
CA ALA A 20 9.97 -1.12 10.47
C ALA A 20 10.49 -0.51 11.78
N ARG A 21 11.52 0.36 11.72
CA ARG A 21 12.01 1.09 12.90
C ARG A 21 10.94 2.04 13.46
N GLU A 22 10.28 2.81 12.61
CA GLU A 22 9.20 3.71 13.07
C GLU A 22 8.05 2.96 13.75
N ILE A 23 7.69 1.77 13.26
CA ILE A 23 6.70 0.89 13.91
C ILE A 23 7.22 0.42 15.28
N SER A 24 8.44 -0.07 15.33
CA SER A 24 9.11 -0.57 16.52
C SER A 24 9.18 0.52 17.61
N ASP A 25 9.60 1.73 17.25
CA ASP A 25 9.67 2.88 18.15
C ASP A 25 8.30 3.25 18.74
N ARG A 26 7.24 3.21 17.92
CA ARG A 26 5.86 3.50 18.38
C ARG A 26 5.30 2.45 19.32
N ILE A 27 5.67 1.20 19.12
CA ILE A 27 5.27 0.10 20.01
C ILE A 27 6.11 0.09 21.28
N GLY A 28 7.32 0.66 21.25
CA GLY A 28 8.25 0.70 22.37
C GLY A 28 9.05 -0.60 22.56
N ILE A 29 9.26 -1.37 21.47
CA ILE A 29 10.13 -2.56 21.45
C ILE A 29 11.18 -2.40 20.37
N GLN A 30 12.36 -2.97 20.59
CA GLN A 30 13.43 -2.95 19.59
C GLN A 30 13.18 -3.99 18.49
N LEU A 31 13.69 -3.72 17.28
CA LEU A 31 13.75 -4.73 16.25
C LEU A 31 14.63 -5.89 16.71
N CYS A 32 14.17 -7.11 16.44
CA CYS A 32 14.95 -8.30 16.71
C CYS A 32 16.18 -8.34 15.80
N GLU A 33 17.31 -8.78 16.35
CA GLU A 33 18.56 -8.87 15.62
C GLU A 33 18.51 -10.00 14.57
N ALA A 34 18.67 -9.63 13.31
CA ALA A 34 18.75 -10.56 12.20
C ALA A 34 19.63 -10.01 11.08
N PHE A 35 20.42 -10.85 10.49
CA PHE A 35 21.12 -10.58 9.25
C PHE A 35 20.24 -10.99 8.07
N VAL A 36 20.03 -10.05 7.14
CA VAL A 36 19.36 -10.29 5.85
C VAL A 36 20.24 -9.72 4.75
N GLY A 37 20.76 -10.56 3.91
CA GLY A 37 21.70 -10.17 2.87
C GLY A 37 21.73 -11.20 1.73
N HIS A 38 22.82 -11.22 0.97
CA HIS A 38 23.01 -12.11 -0.16
C HIS A 38 24.34 -12.85 -0.08
N PHE A 39 24.35 -14.08 -0.53
CA PHE A 39 25.57 -14.78 -0.89
C PHE A 39 26.17 -14.18 -2.16
N ASN A 40 27.44 -14.47 -2.45
CA ASN A 40 28.14 -13.93 -3.62
C ASN A 40 27.48 -14.33 -4.97
N ASN A 41 26.71 -15.38 -4.99
CA ASN A 41 25.96 -15.85 -6.17
C ASN A 41 24.57 -15.19 -6.31
N GLY A 42 24.20 -14.29 -5.38
CA GLY A 42 22.91 -13.57 -5.39
C GLY A 42 21.77 -14.26 -4.64
N GLU A 43 21.99 -15.45 -4.07
CA GLU A 43 21.00 -16.09 -3.21
C GLU A 43 20.85 -15.33 -1.90
N ILE A 44 19.62 -15.26 -1.38
CA ILE A 44 19.33 -14.55 -0.13
C ILE A 44 19.84 -15.38 1.05
N GLN A 45 20.52 -14.68 1.96
CA GLN A 45 21.03 -15.23 3.21
C GLN A 45 20.30 -14.57 4.38
N VAL A 46 19.75 -15.39 5.28
CA VAL A 46 19.10 -14.93 6.51
C VAL A 46 19.69 -15.64 7.71
N MET A 47 19.94 -14.91 8.78
CA MET A 47 20.32 -15.44 10.09
C MET A 47 19.62 -14.63 11.18
N ILE A 48 18.84 -15.29 12.04
CA ILE A 48 18.23 -14.68 13.23
C ILE A 48 19.23 -14.85 14.36
N GLU A 49 19.65 -13.75 14.97
CA GLU A 49 20.77 -13.72 15.93
C GLU A 49 20.31 -13.81 17.38
N GLU A 50 19.01 -13.83 17.65
CA GLU A 50 18.46 -14.01 18.98
C GLU A 50 17.45 -15.16 19.06
N SER A 51 17.13 -15.60 20.29
CA SER A 51 16.13 -16.65 20.49
C SER A 51 14.72 -16.09 20.30
N ILE A 52 14.01 -16.66 19.32
CA ILE A 52 12.61 -16.32 19.03
C ILE A 52 11.65 -17.47 19.34
N ARG A 53 12.14 -18.51 20.03
CA ARG A 53 11.34 -19.68 20.38
C ARG A 53 10.10 -19.30 21.20
N GLY A 54 8.94 -19.67 20.70
CA GLY A 54 7.65 -19.43 21.38
C GLY A 54 7.16 -17.98 21.29
N LYS A 55 7.88 -17.07 20.61
CA LYS A 55 7.45 -15.68 20.40
C LYS A 55 6.48 -15.55 19.23
N ASP A 56 5.66 -14.49 19.28
CA ASP A 56 4.84 -14.01 18.16
C ASP A 56 5.69 -13.08 17.29
N ILE A 57 5.88 -13.47 16.04
CA ILE A 57 6.77 -12.79 15.11
C ILE A 57 5.96 -11.90 14.14
N PHE A 58 6.40 -10.65 13.97
CA PHE A 58 5.90 -9.73 12.96
C PHE A 58 7.03 -9.39 11.99
N ILE A 59 6.90 -9.82 10.74
CA ILE A 59 7.90 -9.55 9.69
C ILE A 59 7.40 -8.37 8.86
N ILE A 60 8.07 -7.23 8.97
CA ILE A 60 7.74 -6.01 8.20
C ILE A 60 8.49 -6.07 6.87
N GLN A 61 7.78 -6.39 5.78
CA GLN A 61 8.40 -6.54 4.47
C GLN A 61 7.39 -6.24 3.35
N PRO A 62 7.30 -5.01 2.85
CA PRO A 62 6.58 -4.76 1.59
C PRO A 62 7.29 -5.51 0.46
N THR A 63 6.50 -6.06 -0.46
CA THR A 63 7.05 -6.79 -1.62
C THR A 63 7.25 -5.86 -2.83
N SER A 64 7.74 -4.63 -2.58
CA SER A 64 8.06 -3.61 -3.58
C SER A 64 9.35 -3.95 -4.35
N HIS A 65 9.74 -3.06 -5.26
CA HIS A 65 10.99 -3.27 -6.03
C HIS A 65 12.24 -3.29 -5.14
N PRO A 66 13.18 -4.24 -5.35
CA PRO A 66 13.16 -5.36 -6.33
C PRO A 66 12.19 -6.47 -5.89
N VAL A 67 11.09 -6.62 -6.66
CA VAL A 67 9.89 -7.38 -6.24
C VAL A 67 10.20 -8.83 -5.88
N ASN A 68 10.96 -9.53 -6.72
CA ASN A 68 11.21 -10.95 -6.53
C ASN A 68 12.18 -11.20 -5.36
N ASP A 69 13.16 -10.32 -5.18
CA ASP A 69 14.13 -10.43 -4.08
C ASP A 69 13.41 -10.17 -2.75
N ASN A 70 12.62 -9.11 -2.65
CA ASN A 70 11.87 -8.77 -1.44
C ASN A 70 10.80 -9.83 -1.09
N LEU A 71 10.17 -10.43 -2.09
CA LEU A 71 9.28 -11.57 -1.87
C LEU A 71 10.07 -12.78 -1.34
N MET A 72 11.22 -13.10 -1.95
CA MET A 72 12.03 -14.23 -1.51
C MET A 72 12.62 -14.00 -0.11
N GLU A 73 13.05 -12.77 0.23
CA GLU A 73 13.47 -12.41 1.59
C GLU A 73 12.36 -12.72 2.60
N LEU A 74 11.12 -12.31 2.31
CA LEU A 74 9.96 -12.58 3.17
C LEU A 74 9.76 -14.08 3.39
N LEU A 75 9.84 -14.88 2.32
CA LEU A 75 9.65 -16.33 2.39
C LEU A 75 10.76 -17.01 3.20
N ILE A 76 12.02 -16.62 3.01
CA ILE A 76 13.17 -17.19 3.72
C ILE A 76 13.19 -16.76 5.19
N LEU A 77 12.88 -15.48 5.50
CA LEU A 77 12.67 -15.01 6.88
C LEU A 77 11.59 -15.82 7.59
N THR A 78 10.48 -16.07 6.90
CA THR A 78 9.37 -16.87 7.42
C THR A 78 9.79 -18.30 7.73
N ASP A 79 10.50 -18.96 6.81
CA ASP A 79 11.01 -20.33 7.02
C ASP A 79 12.02 -20.38 8.19
N ALA A 80 12.90 -19.38 8.30
CA ALA A 80 13.84 -19.28 9.42
C ALA A 80 13.09 -19.16 10.76
N CYS A 81 12.07 -18.32 10.85
CA CYS A 81 11.24 -18.17 12.04
C CYS A 81 10.51 -19.47 12.41
N LYS A 82 9.93 -20.14 11.42
CA LYS A 82 9.26 -21.44 11.58
C LYS A 82 10.21 -22.49 12.14
N ARG A 83 11.43 -22.60 11.58
CA ARG A 83 12.45 -23.54 12.05
C ARG A 83 13.01 -23.19 13.41
N ALA A 84 13.02 -21.90 13.77
CA ALA A 84 13.39 -21.44 15.11
C ALA A 84 12.27 -21.60 16.16
N SER A 85 11.16 -22.27 15.79
CA SER A 85 10.02 -22.58 16.66
C SER A 85 9.28 -21.32 17.15
N ALA A 86 9.08 -20.33 16.29
CA ALA A 86 8.15 -19.23 16.55
C ALA A 86 6.75 -19.77 16.87
N HIS A 87 6.00 -19.09 17.76
CA HIS A 87 4.63 -19.44 18.09
C HIS A 87 3.68 -19.08 16.95
N SER A 88 3.79 -17.86 16.43
CA SER A 88 3.04 -17.40 15.27
C SER A 88 3.92 -16.52 14.38
N ILE A 89 3.57 -16.42 13.10
CA ILE A 89 4.31 -15.60 12.13
C ILE A 89 3.31 -14.74 11.36
N THR A 90 3.28 -13.44 11.65
CA THR A 90 2.47 -12.45 10.95
C THR A 90 3.34 -11.72 9.93
N ALA A 91 2.99 -11.87 8.65
CA ALA A 91 3.62 -11.09 7.58
C ALA A 91 2.91 -9.73 7.49
N VAL A 92 3.62 -8.66 7.81
CA VAL A 92 3.16 -7.27 7.63
C VAL A 92 3.70 -6.80 6.28
N VAL A 93 2.84 -6.81 5.28
CA VAL A 93 3.15 -6.54 3.87
C VAL A 93 2.37 -5.29 3.45
N PRO A 94 2.84 -4.07 3.78
CA PRO A 94 2.12 -2.84 3.47
C PRO A 94 1.81 -2.70 1.98
N TYR A 95 2.72 -3.12 1.10
CA TYR A 95 2.48 -3.27 -0.33
C TYR A 95 2.59 -4.73 -0.75
N TYR A 96 1.50 -5.26 -1.29
CA TYR A 96 1.41 -6.63 -1.81
C TYR A 96 1.62 -6.63 -3.31
N ALA A 97 2.77 -7.08 -3.76
CA ALA A 97 3.08 -7.19 -5.18
C ALA A 97 2.21 -8.23 -5.89
N TYR A 98 2.15 -8.16 -7.22
CA TYR A 98 1.30 -9.01 -8.06
C TYR A 98 -0.21 -8.86 -7.82
N ALA A 99 -0.66 -7.94 -6.94
CA ALA A 99 -2.08 -7.70 -6.66
C ALA A 99 -2.90 -7.34 -7.91
N ARG A 100 -2.27 -6.74 -8.94
CA ARG A 100 -2.91 -6.43 -10.23
C ARG A 100 -3.18 -7.67 -11.11
N GLN A 101 -2.67 -8.85 -10.72
CA GLN A 101 -2.88 -10.12 -11.40
C GLN A 101 -3.78 -11.04 -10.54
N ASP A 102 -4.93 -10.51 -10.14
CA ASP A 102 -5.93 -11.16 -9.29
C ASP A 102 -6.91 -12.05 -10.05
N ARG A 103 -6.97 -11.89 -11.37
CA ARG A 103 -7.86 -12.63 -12.28
C ARG A 103 -7.23 -12.77 -13.66
N LYS A 104 -7.74 -13.73 -14.42
CA LYS A 104 -7.42 -13.85 -15.85
C LYS A 104 -8.26 -12.84 -16.65
N THR A 105 -7.59 -12.02 -17.46
CA THR A 105 -8.23 -11.13 -18.44
C THR A 105 -8.26 -11.76 -19.81
N ARG A 106 -7.36 -12.72 -20.06
CA ARG A 106 -7.27 -13.50 -21.30
C ARG A 106 -7.02 -14.97 -20.99
N GLY A 107 -7.19 -15.83 -21.96
CA GLY A 107 -6.83 -17.25 -21.84
C GLY A 107 -5.32 -17.43 -21.57
N ARG A 108 -4.99 -18.43 -20.75
CA ARG A 108 -3.61 -18.88 -20.44
C ARG A 108 -2.78 -17.88 -19.60
N GLU A 109 -3.41 -16.88 -18.99
CA GLU A 109 -2.76 -15.99 -18.01
C GLU A 109 -2.71 -16.66 -16.62
N PRO A 110 -1.69 -16.34 -15.80
CA PRO A 110 -1.65 -16.76 -14.41
C PRO A 110 -2.60 -15.92 -13.53
N ILE A 111 -2.82 -16.36 -12.30
CA ILE A 111 -3.35 -15.54 -11.21
C ILE A 111 -2.22 -15.42 -10.18
N SER A 112 -1.29 -14.51 -10.43
CA SER A 112 -0.06 -14.41 -9.65
C SER A 112 -0.32 -13.96 -8.21
N ALA A 113 -1.37 -13.17 -7.97
CA ALA A 113 -1.78 -12.82 -6.61
C ALA A 113 -2.11 -14.06 -5.76
N LYS A 114 -2.78 -15.09 -6.34
CA LYS A 114 -3.05 -16.36 -5.64
C LYS A 114 -1.77 -17.19 -5.44
N LEU A 115 -0.88 -17.21 -6.44
CA LEU A 115 0.39 -17.91 -6.31
C LEU A 115 1.22 -17.36 -5.12
N VAL A 116 1.34 -16.04 -5.00
CA VAL A 116 2.07 -15.40 -3.90
C VAL A 116 1.42 -15.72 -2.55
N ALA A 117 0.08 -15.69 -2.46
CA ALA A 117 -0.63 -16.06 -1.24
C ALA A 117 -0.33 -17.51 -0.81
N ASN A 118 -0.30 -18.44 -1.77
CA ASN A 118 0.04 -19.85 -1.51
C ASN A 118 1.51 -20.00 -1.05
N LEU A 119 2.45 -19.29 -1.67
CA LEU A 119 3.86 -19.33 -1.28
C LEU A 119 4.06 -18.85 0.15
N MET A 120 3.44 -17.74 0.54
CA MET A 120 3.51 -17.20 1.90
C MET A 120 2.95 -18.19 2.93
N THR A 121 1.77 -18.76 2.66
CA THR A 121 1.14 -19.76 3.53
C THR A 121 2.01 -21.02 3.65
N THR A 122 2.55 -21.50 2.55
CA THR A 122 3.44 -22.70 2.52
C THR A 122 4.74 -22.46 3.28
N ALA A 123 5.32 -21.26 3.18
CA ALA A 123 6.53 -20.89 3.93
C ALA A 123 6.28 -20.93 5.45
N GLY A 124 5.05 -20.65 5.91
CA GLY A 124 4.69 -20.74 7.32
C GLY A 124 4.05 -19.48 7.89
N VAL A 125 3.69 -18.51 7.05
CA VAL A 125 2.89 -17.35 7.50
C VAL A 125 1.56 -17.84 8.08
N THR A 126 1.21 -17.36 9.27
CA THR A 126 -0.04 -17.71 9.97
C THR A 126 -1.07 -16.60 9.91
N ARG A 127 -0.69 -15.38 9.53
CA ARG A 127 -1.54 -14.19 9.38
C ARG A 127 -0.87 -13.20 8.43
N VAL A 128 -1.65 -12.46 7.68
CA VAL A 128 -1.17 -11.35 6.84
C VAL A 128 -1.81 -10.04 7.30
N VAL A 129 -1.00 -8.99 7.40
CA VAL A 129 -1.45 -7.59 7.52
C VAL A 129 -1.02 -6.86 6.26
N THR A 130 -1.94 -6.19 5.60
CA THR A 130 -1.65 -5.46 4.36
C THR A 130 -2.48 -4.17 4.27
N VAL A 131 -2.10 -3.28 3.36
CA VAL A 131 -2.78 -2.00 3.15
C VAL A 131 -3.28 -1.94 1.71
N ASP A 132 -4.50 -1.46 1.50
CA ASP A 132 -5.12 -1.16 0.19
C ASP A 132 -4.78 -2.16 -0.91
N LEU A 133 -5.21 -3.41 -0.75
CA LEU A 133 -5.11 -4.40 -1.83
C LEU A 133 -5.80 -3.87 -3.09
N HIS A 134 -5.12 -4.00 -4.24
CA HIS A 134 -5.68 -3.59 -5.54
C HIS A 134 -7.10 -4.13 -5.78
N ALA A 135 -7.34 -5.35 -5.34
CA ALA A 135 -8.65 -5.99 -5.38
C ALA A 135 -8.94 -6.62 -4.01
N GLY A 136 -10.01 -6.16 -3.35
CA GLY A 136 -10.35 -6.61 -1.98
C GLY A 136 -10.59 -8.12 -1.87
N GLN A 137 -11.00 -8.78 -2.95
CA GLN A 137 -11.19 -10.23 -3.02
C GLN A 137 -9.89 -11.05 -2.87
N ILE A 138 -8.70 -10.44 -2.99
CA ILE A 138 -7.41 -11.10 -2.75
C ILE A 138 -7.34 -11.65 -1.32
N GLN A 139 -8.04 -11.04 -0.36
CA GLN A 139 -8.18 -11.60 1.00
C GLN A 139 -8.67 -13.05 0.98
N GLY A 140 -9.58 -13.39 0.06
CA GLY A 140 -10.09 -14.74 -0.14
C GLY A 140 -9.11 -15.71 -0.82
N PHE A 141 -7.93 -15.25 -1.23
CA PHE A 141 -6.89 -16.13 -1.78
C PHE A 141 -6.05 -16.80 -0.69
N PHE A 142 -6.14 -16.30 0.54
CA PHE A 142 -5.45 -16.87 1.69
C PHE A 142 -6.39 -17.80 2.45
N ASP A 143 -5.84 -18.93 2.90
CA ASP A 143 -6.50 -19.84 3.83
C ASP A 143 -6.17 -19.51 5.30
N ILE A 144 -5.51 -18.38 5.53
CA ILE A 144 -5.12 -17.82 6.82
C ILE A 144 -5.76 -16.43 6.99
N PRO A 145 -5.90 -15.92 8.23
CA PRO A 145 -6.44 -14.58 8.47
C PRO A 145 -5.68 -13.48 7.73
N VAL A 146 -6.43 -12.53 7.17
CA VAL A 146 -5.90 -11.32 6.52
C VAL A 146 -6.53 -10.09 7.15
N ASP A 147 -5.71 -9.21 7.72
CA ASP A 147 -6.11 -7.89 8.17
C ASP A 147 -5.76 -6.88 7.07
N HIS A 148 -6.80 -6.44 6.35
CA HIS A 148 -6.67 -5.51 5.23
C HIS A 148 -7.02 -4.11 5.67
N LEU A 149 -6.00 -3.27 5.90
CA LEU A 149 -6.15 -1.88 6.30
C LEU A 149 -6.43 -0.97 5.10
N ALA A 150 -7.07 0.18 5.38
CA ALA A 150 -7.19 1.27 4.43
C ALA A 150 -6.19 2.39 4.76
N ALA A 151 -5.53 2.96 3.75
CA ALA A 151 -4.72 4.17 3.90
C ALA A 151 -5.58 5.45 3.95
N ALA A 152 -6.84 5.36 3.55
CA ALA A 152 -7.75 6.50 3.48
C ALA A 152 -7.81 7.35 4.75
N PRO A 153 -7.83 6.81 5.99
CA PRO A 153 -7.82 7.64 7.20
C PRO A 153 -6.57 8.51 7.32
N VAL A 154 -5.40 7.97 6.97
CA VAL A 154 -4.12 8.69 7.03
C VAL A 154 -4.08 9.80 5.97
N LEU A 155 -4.47 9.46 4.74
CA LEU A 155 -4.53 10.42 3.62
C LEU A 155 -5.57 11.51 3.88
N ALA A 156 -6.76 11.15 4.36
CA ALA A 156 -7.84 12.10 4.64
C ALA A 156 -7.50 13.07 5.77
N SER A 157 -6.81 12.61 6.82
CA SER A 157 -6.36 13.48 7.91
C SER A 157 -5.48 14.61 7.38
N TYR A 158 -4.53 14.29 6.50
CA TYR A 158 -3.66 15.28 5.89
C TYR A 158 -4.43 16.35 5.11
N PHE A 159 -5.41 15.98 4.29
CA PHE A 159 -6.19 16.94 3.51
C PHE A 159 -7.18 17.73 4.37
N ARG A 160 -7.74 17.14 5.41
CA ARG A 160 -8.64 17.82 6.34
C ARG A 160 -7.94 18.96 7.08
N ASP A 161 -6.68 18.74 7.47
CA ASP A 161 -5.87 19.75 8.16
C ASP A 161 -5.54 20.97 7.25
N GLN A 162 -5.65 20.82 5.93
CA GLN A 162 -5.43 21.91 4.97
C GLN A 162 -6.66 22.80 4.74
N ASN A 163 -7.85 22.39 5.23
CA ASN A 163 -9.10 23.14 5.06
C ASN A 163 -9.35 23.58 3.60
N ILE A 164 -9.25 22.63 2.66
CA ILE A 164 -9.37 22.91 1.22
C ILE A 164 -10.82 23.28 0.89
N GLU A 165 -11.01 24.48 0.37
CA GLU A 165 -12.33 24.96 -0.08
C GLU A 165 -12.73 24.30 -1.41
N ASP A 166 -14.04 24.09 -1.60
CA ASP A 166 -14.65 23.56 -2.83
C ASP A 166 -13.99 22.25 -3.31
N LEU A 167 -13.64 21.36 -2.37
CA LEU A 167 -13.02 20.08 -2.67
C LEU A 167 -13.98 19.10 -3.33
N VAL A 168 -13.53 18.45 -4.41
CA VAL A 168 -14.21 17.32 -5.07
C VAL A 168 -13.25 16.15 -5.15
N VAL A 169 -13.65 14.99 -4.63
CA VAL A 169 -12.86 13.76 -4.76
C VAL A 169 -13.14 13.11 -6.11
N VAL A 170 -12.10 12.74 -6.84
CA VAL A 170 -12.21 12.23 -8.21
C VAL A 170 -11.68 10.82 -8.32
N SER A 171 -12.49 9.90 -8.84
CA SER A 171 -12.03 8.59 -9.27
C SER A 171 -11.43 8.68 -10.67
N PRO A 172 -10.20 8.18 -10.91
CA PRO A 172 -9.56 8.22 -12.24
C PRO A 172 -10.19 7.24 -13.23
N ASP A 173 -11.02 6.30 -12.78
CA ASP A 173 -11.75 5.33 -13.57
C ASP A 173 -12.95 4.75 -12.81
N LEU A 174 -13.70 3.86 -13.47
CA LEU A 174 -14.87 3.19 -12.84
C LEU A 174 -14.47 2.18 -11.76
N GLY A 175 -13.28 1.62 -11.82
CA GLY A 175 -12.77 0.64 -10.83
C GLY A 175 -12.46 1.28 -9.48
N GLY A 176 -12.01 2.53 -9.48
CA GLY A 176 -11.63 3.30 -8.28
C GLY A 176 -12.79 3.96 -7.52
N VAL A 177 -14.04 3.87 -8.03
CA VAL A 177 -15.20 4.62 -7.48
C VAL A 177 -15.43 4.35 -5.99
N THR A 178 -15.31 3.09 -5.55
CA THR A 178 -15.49 2.75 -4.14
C THR A 178 -14.45 3.43 -3.25
N ARG A 179 -13.18 3.48 -3.68
CA ARG A 179 -12.09 4.15 -2.98
C ARG A 179 -12.32 5.66 -2.91
N ALA A 180 -12.70 6.27 -4.05
CA ALA A 180 -13.02 7.69 -4.10
C ALA A 180 -14.19 8.04 -3.17
N ARG A 181 -15.21 7.19 -3.08
CA ARG A 181 -16.35 7.38 -2.17
C ARG A 181 -15.91 7.34 -0.71
N ILE A 182 -15.12 6.36 -0.31
CA ILE A 182 -14.58 6.28 1.06
C ILE A 182 -13.81 7.55 1.41
N MET A 183 -12.95 8.03 0.52
CA MET A 183 -12.22 9.29 0.74
C MET A 183 -13.16 10.50 0.82
N ALA A 184 -14.17 10.57 -0.04
CA ALA A 184 -15.17 11.63 -0.05
C ALA A 184 -15.98 11.66 1.26
N ASP A 185 -16.36 10.52 1.80
CA ASP A 185 -17.04 10.40 3.08
C ASP A 185 -16.17 10.95 4.23
N PHE A 186 -14.88 10.64 4.26
CA PHE A 186 -13.93 11.19 5.26
C PHE A 186 -13.75 12.70 5.16
N LEU A 187 -13.82 13.25 3.95
CA LEU A 187 -13.57 14.66 3.67
C LEU A 187 -14.88 15.47 3.57
N HIS A 188 -16.04 14.81 3.70
CA HIS A 188 -17.37 15.42 3.50
C HIS A 188 -17.47 16.18 2.17
N ALA A 189 -16.88 15.59 1.11
CA ALA A 189 -16.77 16.18 -0.22
C ALA A 189 -17.63 15.44 -1.24
N PRO A 190 -18.12 16.11 -2.30
CA PRO A 190 -18.75 15.43 -3.43
C PRO A 190 -17.74 14.60 -4.21
N ILE A 191 -18.27 13.69 -5.05
CA ILE A 191 -17.47 12.80 -5.90
C ILE A 191 -17.68 13.13 -7.39
N ALA A 192 -16.60 13.04 -8.16
CA ALA A 192 -16.66 12.98 -9.61
C ALA A 192 -15.90 11.73 -10.14
N ILE A 193 -16.22 11.32 -11.36
CA ILE A 193 -15.66 10.09 -11.96
C ILE A 193 -15.19 10.39 -13.37
N ILE A 194 -13.96 10.02 -13.70
CA ILE A 194 -13.45 10.03 -15.06
C ILE A 194 -13.77 8.68 -15.70
N GLU A 195 -14.61 8.69 -16.72
CA GLU A 195 -14.92 7.52 -17.53
C GLU A 195 -14.12 7.56 -18.82
N LYS A 196 -13.24 6.58 -19.00
CA LYS A 196 -12.45 6.42 -20.24
C LYS A 196 -13.23 5.56 -21.22
N ARG A 197 -13.58 6.10 -22.37
CA ARG A 197 -14.25 5.37 -23.45
C ARG A 197 -13.39 5.34 -24.70
N ARG A 198 -13.22 4.15 -25.25
CA ARG A 198 -12.72 3.95 -26.61
C ARG A 198 -13.90 3.61 -27.51
N PRO A 199 -14.44 4.58 -28.27
CA PRO A 199 -15.65 4.34 -29.08
C PRO A 199 -15.45 3.22 -30.13
N THR A 200 -14.25 3.10 -30.69
CA THR A 200 -13.86 2.06 -31.63
C THR A 200 -12.36 1.80 -31.60
N PRO A 201 -11.89 0.59 -31.97
CA PRO A 201 -10.46 0.32 -32.08
C PRO A 201 -9.78 1.31 -33.04
N GLY A 202 -8.72 1.97 -32.57
CA GLY A 202 -7.94 2.94 -33.33
C GLY A 202 -8.39 4.41 -33.23
N GLN A 203 -9.47 4.72 -32.53
CA GLN A 203 -9.84 6.10 -32.19
C GLN A 203 -9.20 6.58 -30.88
N ALA A 204 -9.03 7.91 -30.79
CA ALA A 204 -8.53 8.54 -29.57
C ALA A 204 -9.44 8.21 -28.37
N GLU A 205 -8.84 8.02 -27.24
CA GLU A 205 -9.56 7.80 -25.98
C GLU A 205 -10.31 9.07 -25.58
N VAL A 206 -11.62 8.97 -25.39
CA VAL A 206 -12.44 10.09 -24.94
C VAL A 206 -12.62 9.97 -23.43
N MET A 207 -12.20 11.01 -22.71
CA MET A 207 -12.47 11.12 -21.29
C MET A 207 -13.80 11.84 -21.07
N ASN A 208 -14.78 11.10 -20.55
CA ASN A 208 -16.02 11.66 -20.07
C ASN A 208 -15.93 11.91 -18.56
N LEU A 209 -16.49 13.01 -18.09
CA LEU A 209 -16.53 13.37 -16.68
C LEU A 209 -17.96 13.30 -16.17
N ILE A 210 -18.19 12.56 -15.10
CA ILE A 210 -19.45 12.49 -14.39
C ILE A 210 -19.26 13.27 -13.08
N GLY A 211 -20.05 14.29 -12.84
CA GLY A 211 -19.92 15.21 -11.71
C GLY A 211 -19.41 16.59 -12.12
N GLU A 212 -19.37 17.52 -11.17
CA GLU A 212 -19.06 18.93 -11.38
C GLU A 212 -17.70 19.27 -10.81
N VAL A 213 -16.81 19.87 -11.62
CA VAL A 213 -15.43 20.21 -11.22
C VAL A 213 -15.01 21.62 -11.58
N ASP A 214 -15.87 22.37 -12.34
CA ASP A 214 -15.56 23.72 -12.78
C ASP A 214 -15.41 24.67 -11.60
N GLY A 215 -14.30 25.41 -11.57
CA GLY A 215 -13.92 26.32 -10.48
C GLY A 215 -13.49 25.64 -9.18
N LYS A 216 -13.45 24.30 -9.10
CA LYS A 216 -13.21 23.54 -7.86
C LYS A 216 -11.80 23.03 -7.72
N THR A 217 -11.40 22.70 -6.48
CA THR A 217 -10.21 21.91 -6.19
C THR A 217 -10.54 20.43 -6.32
N THR A 218 -9.81 19.70 -7.14
CA THR A 218 -10.03 18.28 -7.39
C THR A 218 -8.93 17.42 -6.76
N LEU A 219 -9.33 16.35 -6.05
CA LEU A 219 -8.44 15.35 -5.45
C LEU A 219 -8.60 14.02 -6.17
N LEU A 220 -7.66 13.68 -7.04
CA LEU A 220 -7.58 12.37 -7.69
C LEU A 220 -7.10 11.32 -6.69
N ILE A 221 -7.84 10.21 -6.55
CA ILE A 221 -7.49 9.11 -5.62
C ILE A 221 -7.28 7.81 -6.38
N ASP A 222 -6.12 7.19 -6.18
CA ASP A 222 -5.83 5.85 -6.69
C ASP A 222 -5.20 4.96 -5.60
N ASP A 223 -5.14 3.62 -5.83
CA ASP A 223 -4.38 2.72 -4.95
C ASP A 223 -2.91 2.68 -5.34
N ILE A 224 -2.62 2.59 -6.64
CA ILE A 224 -1.27 2.41 -7.17
C ILE A 224 -0.98 3.46 -8.23
N VAL A 225 0.09 4.20 -8.05
CA VAL A 225 0.69 5.03 -9.10
C VAL A 225 1.99 4.37 -9.56
N ASP A 226 1.94 3.79 -10.77
CA ASP A 226 3.10 3.13 -11.39
C ASP A 226 3.84 4.12 -12.31
N THR A 227 3.49 4.23 -13.58
CA THR A 227 4.13 5.16 -14.53
C THR A 227 3.51 6.55 -14.55
N ALA A 228 2.54 6.82 -13.70
CA ALA A 228 1.76 8.05 -13.57
C ALA A 228 1.01 8.51 -14.86
N GLY A 229 0.98 7.68 -15.92
CA GLY A 229 0.33 8.05 -17.19
C GLY A 229 -1.14 8.39 -17.00
N SER A 230 -1.92 7.43 -16.51
CA SER A 230 -3.37 7.59 -16.29
C SER A 230 -3.71 8.73 -15.34
N LEU A 231 -2.90 8.90 -14.27
CA LEU A 231 -3.10 9.96 -13.30
C LEU A 231 -2.90 11.35 -13.92
N CYS A 232 -1.82 11.52 -14.70
CA CYS A 232 -1.50 12.79 -15.36
C CYS A 232 -2.48 13.13 -16.49
N GLU A 233 -2.96 12.14 -17.23
CA GLU A 233 -4.01 12.32 -18.25
C GLU A 233 -5.33 12.74 -17.59
N GLY A 234 -5.72 12.09 -16.50
CA GLY A 234 -6.89 12.49 -15.72
C GLY A 234 -6.80 13.91 -15.22
N ALA A 235 -5.62 14.32 -14.72
CA ALA A 235 -5.39 15.68 -14.26
C ALA A 235 -5.51 16.73 -15.39
N LYS A 236 -5.03 16.43 -16.59
CA LYS A 236 -5.21 17.29 -17.76
C LYS A 236 -6.70 17.44 -18.12
N ALA A 237 -7.43 16.32 -18.17
CA ALA A 237 -8.86 16.34 -18.44
C ALA A 237 -9.65 17.17 -17.41
N LEU A 238 -9.29 17.12 -16.14
CA LEU A 238 -9.91 17.95 -15.10
C LEU A 238 -9.63 19.44 -15.32
N LYS A 239 -8.39 19.80 -15.66
CA LYS A 239 -8.04 21.19 -16.02
C LYS A 239 -8.82 21.69 -17.24
N GLU A 240 -8.96 20.88 -18.28
CA GLU A 240 -9.75 21.20 -19.48
C GLU A 240 -11.25 21.38 -19.16
N ARG A 241 -11.73 20.79 -18.06
CA ARG A 241 -13.09 20.93 -17.55
C ARG A 241 -13.25 22.04 -16.49
N GLY A 242 -12.25 22.93 -16.35
CA GLY A 242 -12.30 24.10 -15.50
C GLY A 242 -11.88 23.91 -14.06
N ALA A 243 -11.30 22.75 -13.68
CA ALA A 243 -10.80 22.56 -12.32
C ALA A 243 -9.74 23.62 -11.97
N LYS A 244 -9.95 24.31 -10.84
CA LYS A 244 -9.07 25.40 -10.37
C LYS A 244 -7.72 24.85 -9.92
N HIS A 245 -7.76 23.80 -9.09
CA HIS A 245 -6.58 23.10 -8.59
C HIS A 245 -6.74 21.60 -8.79
N VAL A 246 -5.63 20.91 -9.08
CA VAL A 246 -5.59 19.45 -9.19
C VAL A 246 -4.51 18.91 -8.26
N ILE A 247 -4.94 18.18 -7.25
CA ILE A 247 -4.08 17.43 -6.33
C ILE A 247 -4.39 15.94 -6.48
N ALA A 248 -3.48 15.09 -6.04
CA ALA A 248 -3.66 13.65 -6.14
C ALA A 248 -3.18 12.95 -4.87
N ALA A 249 -3.71 11.78 -4.59
CA ALA A 249 -3.17 10.89 -3.57
C ALA A 249 -3.24 9.43 -3.99
N CYS A 250 -2.30 8.63 -3.49
CA CYS A 250 -2.35 7.19 -3.64
C CYS A 250 -1.71 6.48 -2.43
N SER A 251 -2.12 5.24 -2.24
CA SER A 251 -1.55 4.40 -1.20
C SER A 251 -0.15 3.92 -1.58
N HIS A 252 0.03 3.44 -2.81
CA HIS A 252 1.25 2.78 -3.26
C HIS A 252 1.90 3.51 -4.43
N ALA A 253 2.97 4.24 -4.13
CA ALA A 253 3.73 4.97 -5.13
C ALA A 253 4.90 4.14 -5.65
N ILE A 254 4.68 3.33 -6.68
CA ILE A 254 5.75 2.56 -7.35
C ILE A 254 6.68 3.51 -8.10
N LEU A 255 6.09 4.47 -8.80
CA LEU A 255 6.78 5.51 -9.56
C LEU A 255 7.84 4.96 -10.51
N SER A 256 7.49 3.92 -11.28
CA SER A 256 8.35 3.42 -12.36
C SER A 256 8.59 4.51 -13.41
N ASP A 257 9.78 4.55 -13.96
CA ASP A 257 10.14 5.54 -14.99
C ASP A 257 9.16 5.50 -16.18
N PRO A 258 8.79 6.67 -16.68
CA PRO A 258 9.16 8.04 -16.36
C PRO A 258 8.14 8.77 -15.44
N ALA A 259 7.66 8.16 -14.36
CA ALA A 259 6.55 8.68 -13.54
C ALA A 259 6.83 10.07 -12.96
N VAL A 260 8.02 10.28 -12.37
CA VAL A 260 8.37 11.56 -11.73
C VAL A 260 8.48 12.68 -12.76
N GLU A 261 9.06 12.40 -13.93
CA GLU A 261 9.13 13.37 -15.04
C GLU A 261 7.72 13.77 -15.50
N ARG A 262 6.83 12.79 -15.71
CA ARG A 262 5.43 13.03 -16.09
C ARG A 262 4.69 13.83 -15.04
N LEU A 263 4.88 13.50 -13.75
CA LEU A 263 4.26 14.21 -12.64
C LEU A 263 4.71 15.68 -12.63
N ASN A 264 6.02 15.93 -12.76
CA ASN A 264 6.57 17.28 -12.76
C ASN A 264 6.06 18.13 -13.93
N ALA A 265 5.86 17.53 -15.10
CA ALA A 265 5.30 18.16 -16.29
C ALA A 265 3.75 18.26 -16.31
N SER A 266 3.07 17.60 -15.38
CA SER A 266 1.60 17.55 -15.31
C SER A 266 1.02 18.76 -14.55
N PRO A 267 -0.29 19.02 -14.70
CA PRO A 267 -1.00 20.04 -13.92
C PRO A 267 -1.25 19.62 -12.46
N ILE A 268 -0.82 18.44 -12.03
CA ILE A 268 -0.89 18.02 -10.62
C ILE A 268 0.04 18.92 -9.80
N GLU A 269 -0.53 19.61 -8.82
CA GLU A 269 0.20 20.53 -7.94
C GLU A 269 0.88 19.76 -6.80
N GLN A 270 0.25 18.71 -6.29
CA GLN A 270 0.78 17.85 -5.23
C GLN A 270 0.31 16.41 -5.40
N LEU A 271 1.20 15.46 -5.17
CA LEU A 271 0.89 14.03 -5.02
C LEU A 271 1.21 13.60 -3.59
N VAL A 272 0.18 13.23 -2.83
CA VAL A 272 0.33 12.70 -1.46
C VAL A 272 0.35 11.18 -1.53
N ILE A 273 1.39 10.58 -0.97
CA ILE A 273 1.60 9.14 -0.97
C ILE A 273 1.80 8.60 0.44
N THR A 274 1.71 7.29 0.61
CA THR A 274 2.15 6.66 1.85
C THR A 274 3.54 6.05 1.71
N ASP A 275 4.17 5.71 2.83
CA ASP A 275 5.44 5.00 2.90
C ASP A 275 5.28 3.46 2.85
N SER A 276 4.14 2.96 2.35
CA SER A 276 3.96 1.52 2.06
C SER A 276 5.04 0.97 1.12
N ILE A 277 5.55 1.84 0.25
CA ILE A 277 6.74 1.66 -0.58
C ILE A 277 7.69 2.82 -0.24
N PRO A 278 8.95 2.56 0.11
CA PRO A 278 9.90 3.64 0.37
C PRO A 278 10.12 4.46 -0.90
N LEU A 279 10.14 5.79 -0.76
CA LEU A 279 10.45 6.71 -1.85
C LEU A 279 11.97 6.90 -1.95
N PRO A 280 12.63 6.38 -3.00
CA PRO A 280 14.07 6.56 -3.20
C PRO A 280 14.44 8.03 -3.40
N VAL A 281 15.69 8.39 -3.06
CA VAL A 281 16.18 9.78 -3.16
C VAL A 281 16.06 10.32 -4.59
N GLU A 282 16.36 9.49 -5.58
CA GLU A 282 16.31 9.83 -7.00
C GLU A 282 14.87 10.07 -7.53
N LYS A 283 13.85 9.64 -6.79
CA LYS A 283 12.44 9.85 -7.12
C LYS A 283 11.79 10.97 -6.32
N GLN A 284 12.55 11.65 -5.50
CA GLN A 284 12.04 12.81 -4.77
C GLN A 284 11.67 13.96 -5.71
N SER A 285 10.56 14.61 -5.42
CA SER A 285 10.08 15.78 -6.14
C SER A 285 9.41 16.73 -5.15
N PRO A 286 9.50 18.06 -5.35
CA PRO A 286 8.79 19.03 -4.50
C PRO A 286 7.25 18.86 -4.56
N LYS A 287 6.73 18.17 -5.56
CA LYS A 287 5.31 17.83 -5.67
C LYS A 287 4.90 16.61 -4.84
N ILE A 288 5.84 15.81 -4.32
CA ILE A 288 5.54 14.57 -3.61
C ILE A 288 5.63 14.77 -2.10
N VAL A 289 4.56 14.42 -1.41
CA VAL A 289 4.48 14.40 0.06
C VAL A 289 4.27 12.96 0.51
N THR A 290 5.12 12.46 1.41
CA THR A 290 5.02 11.09 1.94
C THR A 290 4.48 11.12 3.37
N LEU A 291 3.43 10.33 3.61
CA LEU A 291 2.83 10.12 4.92
C LEU A 291 3.21 8.74 5.47
N SER A 292 3.48 8.66 6.77
CA SER A 292 3.86 7.38 7.37
C SER A 292 2.64 6.56 7.79
N LEU A 293 2.68 5.25 7.47
CA LEU A 293 1.73 4.24 7.94
C LEU A 293 2.13 3.64 9.30
N ALA A 294 3.25 4.06 9.86
CA ALA A 294 3.83 3.44 11.06
C ALA A 294 2.84 3.40 12.24
N GLN A 295 2.04 4.46 12.44
CA GLN A 295 1.04 4.47 13.53
C GLN A 295 -0.04 3.42 13.32
N SER A 296 -0.64 3.38 12.12
CA SER A 296 -1.71 2.43 11.80
C SER A 296 -1.23 0.98 11.90
N LEU A 297 -0.02 0.70 11.42
CA LEU A 297 0.58 -0.63 11.48
C LEU A 297 0.96 -1.03 12.91
N ALA A 298 1.50 -0.10 13.71
CA ALA A 298 1.78 -0.32 15.12
C ALA A 298 0.51 -0.66 15.91
N ASP A 299 -0.57 0.09 15.69
CA ASP A 299 -1.86 -0.14 16.35
C ASP A 299 -2.42 -1.53 16.03
N VAL A 300 -2.30 -1.98 14.77
CA VAL A 300 -2.72 -3.33 14.36
C VAL A 300 -1.88 -4.40 15.04
N ILE A 301 -0.55 -4.27 15.06
CA ILE A 301 0.36 -5.21 15.71
C ILE A 301 0.02 -5.34 17.20
N VAL A 302 -0.15 -4.21 17.90
CA VAL A 302 -0.52 -4.19 19.30
C VAL A 302 -1.88 -4.88 19.56
N ARG A 303 -2.86 -4.66 18.68
CA ARG A 303 -4.18 -5.30 18.80
C ARG A 303 -4.13 -6.80 18.55
N ILE A 304 -3.41 -7.24 17.52
CA ILE A 304 -3.23 -8.68 17.23
C ILE A 304 -2.58 -9.37 18.42
N GLN A 305 -1.47 -8.86 18.93
CA GLN A 305 -0.74 -9.43 20.05
C GLN A 305 -1.57 -9.41 21.35
N SER A 306 -2.34 -8.34 21.59
CA SER A 306 -3.22 -8.23 22.75
C SER A 306 -4.56 -8.97 22.59
N HIS A 307 -4.76 -9.74 21.52
CA HIS A 307 -6.01 -10.43 21.19
C HIS A 307 -7.23 -9.51 21.16
N ARG A 308 -7.05 -8.25 20.73
CA ARG A 308 -8.12 -7.25 20.60
C ARG A 308 -8.62 -7.20 19.16
N SER A 309 -9.87 -6.79 19.01
CA SER A 309 -10.46 -6.61 17.68
C SER A 309 -9.70 -5.59 16.84
N VAL A 310 -9.26 -5.98 15.66
CA VAL A 310 -8.67 -5.10 14.64
C VAL A 310 -9.74 -4.32 13.89
N SER A 311 -10.98 -4.85 13.80
CA SER A 311 -12.09 -4.24 13.06
C SER A 311 -12.44 -2.81 13.50
N LEU A 312 -12.15 -2.45 14.75
CA LEU A 312 -12.34 -1.08 15.24
C LEU A 312 -11.43 -0.05 14.55
N LEU A 313 -10.36 -0.49 13.90
CA LEU A 313 -9.49 0.39 13.09
C LEU A 313 -10.02 0.60 11.68
N PHE A 314 -11.00 -0.22 11.25
CA PHE A 314 -11.63 -0.15 9.94
C PHE A 314 -13.01 0.54 9.96
N ASN A 315 -13.60 0.71 11.16
CA ASN A 315 -14.92 1.32 11.28
C ASN A 315 -14.82 2.83 11.07
N HIS A 316 -15.30 3.24 9.93
CA HIS A 316 -15.53 4.62 9.54
C HIS A 316 -16.97 4.99 9.96
N HIS A 317 -17.11 5.52 11.17
CA HIS A 317 -18.34 6.18 11.62
C HIS A 317 -18.16 7.68 11.62
#